data_68bc0047a78a2213e8f7d3a84a645b39
#
_entry.id   68bc0047a78a2213e8f7d3a84a645b39
#
_cell.length_a   1.000
_cell.length_b   1.000
_cell.length_c   1.000
_cell.angle_alpha   90.00
_cell.angle_beta   90.00
_cell.angle_gamma   90.00
#
_symmetry.space_group_name_H-M   'P 1'
#
loop_
_entity.id
_entity.type
_entity.pdbx_description
1 polymer ?
#
loop_
_entity_poly.entity_id
_entity_poly.type
_entity_poly.pdbx_seq_one_letter_code
_entity_poly.pdbx_strand_id
1 'polypeptide(L)'
;RFGEGGSNDAIELFRKDAGGQQSICRGTEGKIASSFAVAVKVNCDREGNWLIQTCYDNSGIFIIEAQGVDETLGKNGYFGFISTFTASNAKKTYFDDVYVGPRIVDHDPPLLLTCSVVDLTHLQLAFDEALDETSALNPDHYSIDNGLGHPASVSFGDNLAMVVLELEREIGNGVNYTLTVSNIKDLWNNMMEPTTTTFSIYEASEYDIVINEIMADPNPVVGLPEWEYVELYNTTEFGIDLKDWMMKIGSNENTFGTYVLAPHDYVILCHNDAVSELRQYGDCIGFGSFSVSNTSSVMYLFSKSGTMISQVNFNNTWYHDADKANGGWSVEQIDPLNPCAGASNWMASTDASGGTPGRINSVDGDNEVLPQGERVSMFGDYLLQL
;
A
#
# COMPACT_ATOMS: atom_id res chain seq x y z
N ARG A 1 -10.34 33.03 24.31
CA ARG A 1 -10.76 33.85 23.19
C ARG A 1 -10.20 33.30 21.91
N PHE A 2 -11.02 33.20 20.89
CA PHE A 2 -10.62 32.84 19.53
C PHE A 2 -10.71 34.10 18.68
N GLY A 3 -9.56 34.59 18.24
CA GLY A 3 -9.46 35.75 17.38
C GLY A 3 -9.57 37.12 18.09
N GLU A 4 -9.17 38.13 17.37
CA GLU A 4 -9.25 39.55 17.70
C GLU A 4 -9.43 40.34 16.39
N GLY A 5 -9.24 41.66 16.39
CA GLY A 5 -9.31 42.44 15.15
C GLY A 5 -7.96 42.44 14.41
N GLY A 6 -7.95 42.00 13.13
CA GLY A 6 -6.78 42.05 12.27
C GLY A 6 -6.24 40.69 11.83
N SER A 7 -4.98 40.64 11.40
CA SER A 7 -4.31 39.45 10.87
C SER A 7 -3.55 38.62 11.91
N ASN A 8 -3.49 39.09 13.14
CA ASN A 8 -2.73 38.44 14.22
C ASN A 8 -3.62 37.59 15.14
N ASP A 9 -4.77 37.16 14.61
CA ASP A 9 -5.74 36.34 15.34
C ASP A 9 -5.07 35.10 15.94
N ALA A 10 -5.23 34.88 17.24
CA ALA A 10 -4.70 33.76 17.99
C ALA A 10 -5.74 33.22 18.98
N ILE A 11 -5.49 32.02 19.49
CA ILE A 11 -6.21 31.48 20.64
C ILE A 11 -5.54 32.02 21.89
N GLU A 12 -6.31 32.61 22.81
CA GLU A 12 -5.75 33.27 23.99
C GLU A 12 -6.63 33.00 25.22
N LEU A 13 -6.00 32.62 26.32
CA LEU A 13 -6.66 32.43 27.61
C LEU A 13 -6.55 33.66 28.46
N PHE A 14 -7.67 34.08 29.01
CA PHE A 14 -7.75 35.26 29.89
C PHE A 14 -8.41 34.88 31.21
N ARG A 15 -7.90 35.50 32.29
CA ARG A 15 -8.70 35.73 33.48
C ARG A 15 -9.45 37.05 33.35
N LYS A 16 -10.73 37.07 33.72
CA LYS A 16 -11.53 38.31 33.81
C LYS A 16 -12.15 38.39 35.18
N ASP A 17 -11.87 39.47 35.90
CA ASP A 17 -12.39 39.80 37.22
C ASP A 17 -12.83 41.27 37.30
N ALA A 18 -13.15 41.76 38.50
CA ALA A 18 -13.56 43.18 38.71
C ALA A 18 -12.44 44.18 38.38
N GLY A 19 -11.18 43.76 38.37
CA GLY A 19 -10.02 44.58 38.03
C GLY A 19 -9.72 44.64 36.53
N GLY A 20 -10.44 43.90 35.70
CA GLY A 20 -10.25 43.89 34.26
C GLY A 20 -9.99 42.51 33.66
N GLN A 21 -9.31 42.49 32.51
CA GLN A 21 -8.94 41.28 31.77
C GLN A 21 -7.42 41.16 31.76
N GLN A 22 -6.91 39.99 32.15
CA GLN A 22 -5.49 39.65 32.16
C GLN A 22 -5.25 38.40 31.30
N SER A 23 -4.30 38.49 30.37
CA SER A 23 -3.84 37.33 29.59
C SER A 23 -3.05 36.39 30.47
N ILE A 24 -3.39 35.09 30.40
CA ILE A 24 -2.68 33.98 31.04
C ILE A 24 -1.66 33.41 30.07
N CYS A 25 -2.12 33.07 28.86
CA CYS A 25 -1.26 32.60 27.79
C CYS A 25 -1.91 32.84 26.41
N ARG A 26 -1.06 32.99 25.39
CA ARG A 26 -1.44 33.28 24.02
C ARG A 26 -0.74 32.34 23.08
N GLY A 27 -1.50 31.73 22.16
CA GLY A 27 -1.02 30.87 21.11
C GLY A 27 -0.40 31.63 19.94
N THR A 28 -0.11 30.91 18.89
CA THR A 28 0.58 31.40 17.69
C THR A 28 -0.25 32.43 16.95
N GLU A 29 0.33 33.62 16.71
CA GLU A 29 -0.32 34.69 15.96
C GLU A 29 -0.59 34.31 14.50
N GLY A 30 -1.73 34.74 13.99
CA GLY A 30 -2.16 34.53 12.61
C GLY A 30 -2.72 33.15 12.32
N LYS A 31 -2.62 32.20 13.25
CA LYS A 31 -2.98 30.81 13.03
C LYS A 31 -4.50 30.58 12.79
N ILE A 32 -5.33 31.50 13.30
CA ILE A 32 -6.79 31.52 13.11
C ILE A 32 -7.28 32.81 12.43
N ALA A 33 -6.43 33.46 11.66
CA ALA A 33 -6.73 34.72 10.96
C ALA A 33 -7.67 34.53 9.74
N SER A 34 -7.89 33.31 9.30
CA SER A 34 -8.80 32.95 8.21
C SER A 34 -9.87 31.94 8.71
N SER A 35 -10.62 31.32 7.80
CA SER A 35 -11.54 30.25 8.18
C SER A 35 -10.75 29.07 8.76
N PHE A 36 -11.17 28.56 9.91
CA PHE A 36 -10.51 27.46 10.61
C PHE A 36 -11.54 26.50 11.20
N ALA A 37 -11.13 25.24 11.34
CA ALA A 37 -11.71 24.25 12.25
C ALA A 37 -10.60 23.83 13.21
N VAL A 38 -10.86 23.81 14.50
CA VAL A 38 -9.87 23.47 15.51
C VAL A 38 -10.54 22.79 16.70
N ALA A 39 -10.00 21.64 17.09
CA ALA A 39 -10.31 21.06 18.39
C ALA A 39 -9.36 21.66 19.44
N VAL A 40 -9.90 22.01 20.61
CA VAL A 40 -9.12 22.69 21.66
C VAL A 40 -9.32 21.97 22.98
N LYS A 41 -8.21 21.65 23.65
CA LYS A 41 -8.18 21.20 25.05
C LYS A 41 -7.57 22.30 25.90
N VAL A 42 -8.24 22.69 26.97
CA VAL A 42 -7.74 23.61 27.98
C VAL A 42 -7.72 22.91 29.31
N ASN A 43 -6.56 22.72 29.89
CA ASN A 43 -6.38 22.08 31.18
C ASN A 43 -5.80 23.08 32.20
N CYS A 44 -6.18 22.90 33.45
CA CYS A 44 -5.60 23.61 34.59
C CYS A 44 -5.35 22.61 35.72
N ASP A 45 -4.15 22.58 36.26
CA ASP A 45 -3.83 21.78 37.45
C ASP A 45 -4.16 22.51 38.75
N ARG A 46 -3.87 21.91 39.89
CA ARG A 46 -4.13 22.47 41.21
C ARG A 46 -3.20 23.60 41.60
N GLU A 47 -2.04 23.65 40.95
CA GLU A 47 -0.99 24.65 41.11
C GLU A 47 -1.24 25.91 40.25
N GLY A 48 -2.27 25.88 39.40
CA GLY A 48 -2.63 27.00 38.51
C GLY A 48 -1.85 27.00 37.21
N ASN A 49 -1.23 25.89 36.80
CA ASN A 49 -0.63 25.76 35.48
C ASN A 49 -1.72 25.50 34.45
N TRP A 50 -1.79 26.40 33.47
CA TRP A 50 -2.75 26.31 32.35
C TRP A 50 -2.05 25.85 31.08
N LEU A 51 -2.69 24.93 30.38
CA LEU A 51 -2.22 24.37 29.13
C LEU A 51 -3.33 24.47 28.10
N ILE A 52 -3.03 25.04 26.92
CA ILE A 52 -3.86 25.02 25.74
C ILE A 52 -3.20 24.05 24.72
N GLN A 53 -3.97 23.09 24.27
CA GLN A 53 -3.56 22.18 23.20
C GLN A 53 -4.58 22.27 22.06
N THR A 54 -4.10 22.16 20.81
CA THR A 54 -4.93 22.30 19.61
C THR A 54 -4.68 21.18 18.61
N CYS A 55 -5.74 20.81 17.87
CA CYS A 55 -5.69 19.93 16.71
C CYS A 55 -6.44 20.61 15.56
N TYR A 56 -5.75 20.94 14.46
CA TYR A 56 -6.31 21.65 13.30
C TYR A 56 -6.69 20.75 12.15
N ASP A 57 -6.17 19.53 12.08
CA ASP A 57 -6.28 18.59 10.97
C ASP A 57 -7.30 17.45 11.22
N ASN A 58 -8.01 17.56 12.33
CA ASN A 58 -8.99 16.55 12.77
C ASN A 58 -8.38 15.14 13.01
N SER A 59 -7.07 15.05 13.18
CA SER A 59 -6.36 13.78 13.43
C SER A 59 -6.59 13.20 14.82
N GLY A 60 -7.15 14.02 15.74
CA GLY A 60 -7.22 13.70 17.17
C GLY A 60 -5.91 13.95 17.92
N ILE A 61 -4.84 14.32 17.24
CA ILE A 61 -3.52 14.59 17.80
C ILE A 61 -3.45 16.05 18.24
N PHE A 62 -3.27 16.26 19.53
CA PHE A 62 -3.23 17.58 20.14
C PHE A 62 -1.80 18.03 20.41
N ILE A 63 -1.40 19.15 19.84
CA ILE A 63 -0.09 19.80 20.08
C ILE A 63 -0.25 20.94 21.10
N ILE A 64 0.81 21.22 21.85
CA ILE A 64 0.83 22.36 22.76
C ILE A 64 0.79 23.67 21.97
N GLU A 65 -0.24 24.47 22.18
CA GLU A 65 -0.44 25.79 21.56
C GLU A 65 0.09 26.90 22.45
N ALA A 66 -0.22 26.82 23.73
CA ALA A 66 0.25 27.83 24.72
C ALA A 66 0.19 27.26 26.16
N GLN A 67 1.00 27.84 27.04
CA GLN A 67 0.97 27.55 28.47
C GLN A 67 1.22 28.84 29.28
N GLY A 68 0.67 28.88 30.49
CA GLY A 68 0.81 30.01 31.41
C GLY A 68 0.46 29.60 32.83
N VAL A 69 0.70 30.50 33.75
CA VAL A 69 0.44 30.29 35.18
C VAL A 69 -0.52 31.36 35.70
N ASP A 70 -1.58 30.93 36.37
CA ASP A 70 -2.44 31.80 37.16
C ASP A 70 -2.95 31.01 38.40
N GLU A 71 -2.37 31.32 39.53
CA GLU A 71 -2.70 30.68 40.82
C GLU A 71 -4.04 31.15 41.38
N THR A 72 -4.71 32.14 40.74
CA THR A 72 -6.00 32.66 41.16
C THR A 72 -7.12 31.75 40.68
N LEU A 73 -7.28 30.62 41.32
CA LEU A 73 -8.33 29.66 40.99
C LEU A 73 -9.68 30.07 41.53
N GLY A 74 -10.59 30.52 40.66
CA GLY A 74 -11.99 30.79 41.02
C GLY A 74 -12.81 29.53 41.12
N LYS A 75 -13.62 29.43 42.13
CA LYS A 75 -14.68 28.36 42.22
C LYS A 75 -15.92 28.87 41.49
N ASN A 76 -15.98 28.59 40.17
CA ASN A 76 -17.12 28.97 39.32
C ASN A 76 -17.98 27.72 39.03
N GLY A 77 -19.29 27.86 39.04
CA GLY A 77 -20.22 26.79 38.78
C GLY A 77 -20.82 26.76 37.37
N TYR A 78 -20.36 27.64 36.46
CA TYR A 78 -20.96 27.81 35.15
C TYR A 78 -19.91 27.86 34.04
N PHE A 79 -20.25 27.19 32.94
CA PHE A 79 -19.52 27.25 31.68
C PHE A 79 -20.47 27.76 30.59
N GLY A 80 -19.95 28.50 29.60
CA GLY A 80 -20.75 28.94 28.46
C GLY A 80 -19.90 29.59 27.37
N PHE A 81 -20.50 29.76 26.20
CA PHE A 81 -19.89 30.41 25.06
C PHE A 81 -20.42 31.85 24.93
N ILE A 82 -19.57 32.78 24.60
CA ILE A 82 -19.93 34.12 24.15
C ILE A 82 -19.34 34.30 22.76
N SER A 83 -20.18 34.54 21.77
CA SER A 83 -19.75 34.83 20.41
C SER A 83 -20.06 36.30 20.10
N THR A 84 -19.05 37.03 19.63
CA THR A 84 -19.18 38.40 19.11
C THR A 84 -18.90 38.36 17.62
N PHE A 85 -19.84 38.81 16.80
CA PHE A 85 -19.75 38.72 15.37
C PHE A 85 -20.34 39.93 14.66
N THR A 86 -19.89 40.19 13.44
CA THR A 86 -20.56 41.13 12.52
C THR A 86 -21.77 40.47 11.89
N ALA A 87 -22.73 41.28 11.41
CA ALA A 87 -23.95 40.73 10.76
C ALA A 87 -23.66 39.73 9.65
N SER A 88 -22.59 39.89 8.88
CA SER A 88 -22.15 38.97 7.82
C SER A 88 -21.59 37.64 8.32
N ASN A 89 -21.25 37.53 9.60
CA ASN A 89 -20.64 36.35 10.22
C ASN A 89 -21.56 35.65 11.23
N ALA A 90 -22.81 36.11 11.36
CA ALA A 90 -23.79 35.65 12.38
C ALA A 90 -24.11 34.13 12.31
N LYS A 91 -23.81 33.44 11.18
CA LYS A 91 -24.07 32.01 10.98
C LYS A 91 -22.82 31.24 10.61
N LYS A 92 -21.63 31.70 11.01
CA LYS A 92 -20.34 31.10 10.61
C LYS A 92 -19.52 30.58 11.78
N THR A 93 -20.08 30.58 13.00
CA THR A 93 -19.41 30.05 14.19
C THR A 93 -20.19 28.87 14.69
N TYR A 94 -19.53 27.73 14.81
CA TYR A 94 -20.08 26.46 15.24
C TYR A 94 -19.25 25.95 16.40
N PHE A 95 -19.90 25.29 17.36
CA PHE A 95 -19.27 24.59 18.49
C PHE A 95 -19.87 23.20 18.53
N ASP A 96 -19.03 22.20 18.71
CA ASP A 96 -19.41 20.79 18.78
C ASP A 96 -18.52 20.06 19.79
N ASP A 97 -18.91 18.88 20.24
CA ASP A 97 -18.13 17.98 21.10
C ASP A 97 -17.60 18.62 22.38
N VAL A 98 -18.45 19.40 23.07
CA VAL A 98 -18.04 20.17 24.24
C VAL A 98 -18.05 19.32 25.51
N TYR A 99 -16.89 19.16 26.14
CA TYR A 99 -16.71 18.54 27.43
C TYR A 99 -16.19 19.55 28.45
N VAL A 100 -16.79 19.55 29.65
CA VAL A 100 -16.33 20.33 30.82
C VAL A 100 -16.42 19.44 32.05
N GLY A 101 -15.29 19.10 32.60
CA GLY A 101 -15.22 18.17 33.71
C GLY A 101 -13.79 17.96 34.23
N PRO A 102 -13.57 16.92 35.03
CA PRO A 102 -12.23 16.52 35.42
C PRO A 102 -11.36 16.25 34.18
N ARG A 103 -10.04 16.47 34.30
CA ARG A 103 -9.10 16.14 33.23
C ARG A 103 -9.32 14.67 32.82
N ILE A 104 -9.58 14.45 31.53
CA ILE A 104 -9.53 13.12 30.96
C ILE A 104 -8.06 12.75 30.89
N VAL A 105 -7.66 11.75 31.65
CA VAL A 105 -6.31 11.18 31.63
C VAL A 105 -6.36 9.98 30.72
N ASP A 106 -5.47 9.93 29.76
CA ASP A 106 -5.27 8.77 28.95
C ASP A 106 -4.54 7.68 29.73
N HIS A 107 -4.99 6.46 29.63
CA HIS A 107 -4.41 5.28 30.28
C HIS A 107 -4.13 4.17 29.28
N ASP A 108 -4.49 4.38 28.02
CA ASP A 108 -4.29 3.42 26.95
C ASP A 108 -2.90 3.62 26.35
N PRO A 109 -2.10 2.58 26.15
CA PRO A 109 -0.81 2.69 25.52
C PRO A 109 -0.94 2.77 23.98
N PRO A 110 0.04 3.37 23.29
CA PRO A 110 -0.02 3.48 21.83
C PRO A 110 0.03 2.10 21.17
N LEU A 111 -0.74 1.96 20.08
CA LEU A 111 -0.81 0.75 19.27
C LEU A 111 -0.22 0.98 17.89
N LEU A 112 0.66 0.07 17.45
CA LEU A 112 1.14 0.04 16.08
C LEU A 112 0.03 -0.44 15.15
N LEU A 113 -0.40 0.42 14.22
CA LEU A 113 -1.45 0.13 13.24
C LEU A 113 -0.89 -0.46 11.95
N THR A 114 0.18 0.16 11.39
CA THR A 114 0.75 -0.26 10.11
C THR A 114 2.27 -0.12 10.09
N CYS A 115 2.91 -0.98 9.30
CA CYS A 115 4.29 -0.87 8.87
C CYS A 115 4.29 -0.95 7.34
N SER A 116 4.83 0.04 6.66
CA SER A 116 4.90 0.08 5.20
C SER A 116 6.32 0.40 4.74
N VAL A 117 6.73 -0.26 3.65
CA VAL A 117 7.99 0.03 2.98
C VAL A 117 7.80 1.28 2.12
N VAL A 118 8.60 2.32 2.38
CA VAL A 118 8.59 3.57 1.58
C VAL A 118 9.55 3.41 0.40
N ASP A 119 10.74 2.91 0.67
CA ASP A 119 11.78 2.55 -0.31
C ASP A 119 12.70 1.48 0.30
N LEU A 120 13.80 1.15 -0.39
CA LEU A 120 14.72 0.08 0.04
C LEU A 120 15.41 0.33 1.39
N THR A 121 15.39 1.57 1.88
CA THR A 121 16.07 1.98 3.12
C THR A 121 15.14 2.64 4.13
N HIS A 122 13.86 2.84 3.80
CA HIS A 122 12.93 3.52 4.69
C HIS A 122 11.66 2.73 4.94
N LEU A 123 11.30 2.61 6.23
CA LEU A 123 10.01 2.11 6.69
C LEU A 123 9.22 3.24 7.32
N GLN A 124 7.91 3.26 7.10
CA GLN A 124 6.97 4.15 7.77
C GLN A 124 6.05 3.34 8.66
N LEU A 125 5.98 3.75 9.93
CA LEU A 125 5.11 3.18 10.94
C LEU A 125 4.00 4.16 11.26
N ALA A 126 2.78 3.71 11.38
CA ALA A 126 1.66 4.51 11.87
C ALA A 126 1.12 3.92 13.18
N PHE A 127 0.90 4.79 14.14
CA PHE A 127 0.30 4.49 15.44
C PHE A 127 -1.08 5.12 15.54
N ASP A 128 -1.89 4.68 16.49
CA ASP A 128 -3.25 5.16 16.72
C ASP A 128 -3.28 6.53 17.43
N GLU A 129 -2.16 6.96 18.03
CA GLU A 129 -2.06 8.21 18.79
C GLU A 129 -0.67 8.85 18.71
N ALA A 130 -0.55 10.06 19.26
CA ALA A 130 0.70 10.83 19.33
C ALA A 130 1.68 10.23 20.34
N LEU A 131 2.92 10.08 19.92
CA LEU A 131 4.00 9.47 20.69
C LEU A 131 4.86 10.50 21.43
N ASP A 132 5.47 10.06 22.54
CA ASP A 132 6.54 10.77 23.22
C ASP A 132 7.81 10.78 22.38
N GLU A 133 8.33 11.97 22.08
CA GLU A 133 9.48 12.15 21.20
C GLU A 133 10.71 11.38 21.67
N THR A 134 10.98 11.38 22.98
CA THR A 134 12.19 10.71 23.54
C THR A 134 12.17 9.22 23.32
N SER A 135 11.01 8.59 23.49
CA SER A 135 10.86 7.14 23.30
C SER A 135 10.71 6.78 21.82
N ALA A 136 9.95 7.56 21.05
CA ALA A 136 9.69 7.27 19.64
C ALA A 136 10.92 7.43 18.75
N LEU A 137 11.79 8.37 19.03
CA LEU A 137 12.98 8.65 18.22
C LEU A 137 14.24 7.86 18.66
N ASN A 138 14.11 6.94 19.60
CA ASN A 138 15.23 6.07 20.01
C ASN A 138 15.35 4.84 19.10
N PRO A 139 16.43 4.71 18.28
CA PRO A 139 16.62 3.56 17.39
C PRO A 139 16.63 2.20 18.10
N ASP A 140 17.08 2.13 19.35
CA ASP A 140 17.16 0.88 20.13
C ASP A 140 15.77 0.28 20.45
N HIS A 141 14.70 1.05 20.24
CA HIS A 141 13.33 0.59 20.46
C HIS A 141 12.73 -0.16 19.25
N TYR A 142 13.48 -0.22 18.15
CA TYR A 142 13.13 -0.91 16.91
C TYR A 142 14.20 -1.94 16.58
N SER A 143 13.80 -3.15 16.32
CA SER A 143 14.73 -4.22 15.95
C SER A 143 14.17 -5.04 14.80
N ILE A 144 14.97 -5.23 13.75
CA ILE A 144 14.60 -5.96 12.55
C ILE A 144 15.51 -7.16 12.42
N ASP A 145 14.92 -8.32 12.15
CA ASP A 145 15.65 -9.56 11.96
C ASP A 145 16.42 -9.63 10.62
N ASN A 146 16.88 -10.82 10.26
CA ASN A 146 17.56 -11.10 8.99
C ASN A 146 18.71 -10.14 8.64
N GLY A 147 19.37 -9.56 9.67
CA GLY A 147 20.60 -8.78 9.52
C GLY A 147 20.41 -7.30 9.24
N LEU A 148 19.19 -6.76 9.27
CA LEU A 148 18.96 -5.32 9.22
C LEU A 148 19.24 -4.64 10.56
N GLY A 149 18.95 -5.30 11.70
CA GLY A 149 19.28 -4.79 13.04
C GLY A 149 18.41 -3.61 13.46
N HIS A 150 19.03 -2.61 14.10
CA HIS A 150 18.39 -1.36 14.48
C HIS A 150 18.47 -0.34 13.33
N PRO A 151 17.50 0.59 13.19
CA PRO A 151 17.60 1.67 12.23
C PRO A 151 18.80 2.60 12.55
N ALA A 152 19.38 3.19 11.50
CA ALA A 152 20.44 4.20 11.62
C ALA A 152 19.93 5.48 12.25
N SER A 153 18.70 5.86 11.90
CA SER A 153 18.00 7.02 12.45
C SER A 153 16.50 6.80 12.49
N VAL A 154 15.83 7.57 13.35
CA VAL A 154 14.38 7.59 13.49
C VAL A 154 13.90 9.04 13.50
N SER A 155 12.87 9.34 12.74
CA SER A 155 12.26 10.67 12.69
C SER A 155 10.74 10.57 12.72
N PHE A 156 10.07 11.66 13.09
CA PHE A 156 8.63 11.76 12.85
C PHE A 156 8.34 12.02 11.36
N GLY A 157 7.26 11.44 10.86
CA GLY A 157 6.69 11.74 9.56
C GLY A 157 5.82 13.02 9.60
N ASP A 158 4.65 12.97 8.97
CA ASP A 158 3.75 14.13 8.87
C ASP A 158 3.17 14.61 10.21
N ASN A 159 3.17 13.76 11.23
CA ASN A 159 2.65 14.05 12.56
C ASN A 159 3.31 13.15 13.62
N LEU A 160 3.00 13.38 14.90
CA LEU A 160 3.58 12.65 16.03
C LEU A 160 3.10 11.18 16.18
N ALA A 161 2.15 10.74 15.38
CA ALA A 161 1.73 9.34 15.33
C ALA A 161 2.36 8.57 14.16
N MET A 162 3.20 9.23 13.36
CA MET A 162 3.91 8.61 12.24
C MET A 162 5.41 8.66 12.48
N VAL A 163 6.05 7.50 12.39
CA VAL A 163 7.50 7.35 12.57
C VAL A 163 8.12 6.81 11.30
N VAL A 164 9.23 7.38 10.88
CA VAL A 164 10.03 6.91 9.74
C VAL A 164 11.34 6.36 10.27
N LEU A 165 11.62 5.11 9.94
CA LEU A 165 12.88 4.42 10.23
C LEU A 165 13.76 4.51 9.00
N GLU A 166 14.99 5.02 9.14
CA GLU A 166 16.05 4.93 8.13
C GLU A 166 16.98 3.77 8.47
N LEU A 167 17.15 2.84 7.55
CA LEU A 167 17.93 1.62 7.74
C LEU A 167 19.37 1.83 7.27
N GLU A 168 20.34 1.18 7.94
CA GLU A 168 21.76 1.19 7.51
C GLU A 168 22.00 0.39 6.22
N ARG A 169 21.10 -0.54 5.90
CA ARG A 169 21.20 -1.45 4.75
C ARG A 169 19.87 -1.51 4.02
N GLU A 170 19.97 -1.80 2.74
CA GLU A 170 18.80 -2.01 1.88
C GLU A 170 18.02 -3.26 2.30
N ILE A 171 16.69 -3.17 2.21
CA ILE A 171 15.76 -4.30 2.33
C ILE A 171 16.03 -5.24 1.16
N GLY A 172 16.34 -6.50 1.46
CA GLY A 172 16.61 -7.51 0.44
C GLY A 172 15.35 -7.91 -0.33
N ASN A 173 15.49 -8.05 -1.64
CA ASN A 173 14.39 -8.51 -2.49
C ASN A 173 13.97 -9.94 -2.11
N GLY A 174 12.66 -10.17 -1.90
CA GLY A 174 12.11 -11.47 -1.57
C GLY A 174 12.42 -11.97 -0.15
N VAL A 175 12.91 -11.10 0.74
CA VAL A 175 13.16 -11.46 2.14
C VAL A 175 12.00 -11.00 3.01
N ASN A 176 11.44 -11.90 3.80
CA ASN A 176 10.47 -11.57 4.83
C ASN A 176 11.20 -11.14 6.11
N TYR A 177 10.94 -9.94 6.57
CA TYR A 177 11.49 -9.36 7.77
C TYR A 177 10.44 -9.27 8.87
N THR A 178 10.89 -9.42 10.13
CA THR A 178 10.09 -9.14 11.32
C THR A 178 10.64 -7.90 12.00
N LEU A 179 9.83 -6.86 12.10
CA LEU A 179 10.09 -5.69 12.92
C LEU A 179 9.50 -5.91 14.32
N THR A 180 10.31 -5.75 15.35
CA THR A 180 9.89 -5.67 16.74
C THR A 180 9.97 -4.21 17.21
N VAL A 181 8.85 -3.71 17.74
CA VAL A 181 8.74 -2.37 18.33
C VAL A 181 8.47 -2.51 19.82
N SER A 182 9.21 -1.79 20.66
CA SER A 182 9.08 -1.87 22.11
C SER A 182 9.43 -0.54 22.78
N ASN A 183 9.03 -0.36 24.04
CA ASN A 183 9.36 0.80 24.87
C ASN A 183 8.89 2.16 24.32
N ILE A 184 7.96 2.18 23.38
CA ILE A 184 7.33 3.40 22.88
C ILE A 184 6.27 3.86 23.86
N LYS A 185 6.20 5.15 24.09
CA LYS A 185 5.25 5.79 24.99
C LYS A 185 4.42 6.82 24.24
N ASP A 186 3.22 7.05 24.74
CA ASP A 186 2.41 8.19 24.37
C ASP A 186 2.81 9.48 25.12
N LEU A 187 2.07 10.56 24.91
CA LEU A 187 2.26 11.85 25.60
C LEU A 187 1.86 11.80 27.09
N TRP A 188 1.20 10.74 27.55
CA TRP A 188 0.79 10.50 28.92
C TRP A 188 1.70 9.53 29.67
N ASN A 189 2.77 9.07 29.00
CA ASN A 189 3.75 8.12 29.52
C ASN A 189 3.20 6.69 29.69
N ASN A 190 2.09 6.36 28.99
CA ASN A 190 1.66 4.96 28.85
C ASN A 190 2.60 4.25 27.87
N MET A 191 3.09 3.08 28.26
CA MET A 191 4.08 2.34 27.50
C MET A 191 3.40 1.21 26.75
N MET A 192 3.67 1.08 25.45
CA MET A 192 3.18 -0.04 24.65
C MET A 192 3.77 -1.37 25.07
N GLU A 193 3.01 -2.44 24.92
CA GLU A 193 3.55 -3.80 24.97
C GLU A 193 4.40 -4.08 23.73
N PRO A 194 5.50 -4.82 23.86
CA PRO A 194 6.33 -5.20 22.70
C PRO A 194 5.46 -5.85 21.62
N THR A 195 5.54 -5.32 20.41
CA THR A 195 4.71 -5.74 19.28
C THR A 195 5.60 -6.11 18.10
N THR A 196 5.19 -7.12 17.34
CA THR A 196 5.88 -7.53 16.11
C THR A 196 4.98 -7.35 14.90
N THR A 197 5.58 -6.96 13.78
CA THR A 197 4.92 -6.91 12.48
C THR A 197 5.89 -7.40 11.40
N THR A 198 5.38 -7.87 10.28
CA THR A 198 6.20 -8.35 9.17
C THR A 198 6.10 -7.41 7.98
N PHE A 199 7.19 -7.32 7.22
CA PHE A 199 7.21 -6.61 5.95
C PHE A 199 8.17 -7.31 4.97
N SER A 200 7.96 -7.11 3.70
CA SER A 200 8.83 -7.55 2.62
C SER A 200 8.68 -6.63 1.42
N ILE A 201 9.64 -6.66 0.52
CA ILE A 201 9.56 -6.07 -0.81
C ILE A 201 9.87 -7.14 -1.83
N TYR A 202 9.15 -7.16 -2.92
CA TYR A 202 9.42 -8.07 -4.02
C TYR A 202 9.37 -7.32 -5.35
N GLU A 203 10.50 -7.26 -6.03
CA GLU A 203 10.59 -6.83 -7.42
C GLU A 203 10.75 -8.08 -8.29
N ALA A 204 9.82 -8.26 -9.21
CA ALA A 204 9.80 -9.42 -10.07
C ALA A 204 11.00 -9.45 -11.02
N SER A 205 11.56 -10.63 -11.18
CA SER A 205 12.62 -10.97 -12.10
C SER A 205 12.05 -11.69 -13.34
N GLU A 206 12.89 -11.92 -14.31
CA GLU A 206 12.57 -12.68 -15.52
C GLU A 206 12.01 -14.07 -15.16
N TYR A 207 10.85 -14.39 -15.73
CA TYR A 207 10.07 -15.62 -15.52
C TYR A 207 9.45 -15.83 -14.12
N ASP A 208 9.43 -14.84 -13.27
CA ASP A 208 8.63 -14.90 -12.03
C ASP A 208 7.12 -14.92 -12.35
N ILE A 209 6.74 -14.31 -13.46
CA ILE A 209 5.42 -14.53 -14.08
C ILE A 209 5.64 -15.04 -15.49
N VAL A 210 5.01 -16.16 -15.81
CA VAL A 210 5.07 -16.77 -17.13
C VAL A 210 3.73 -16.67 -17.84
N ILE A 211 3.77 -16.63 -19.19
CA ILE A 211 2.61 -16.87 -20.03
C ILE A 211 2.39 -18.39 -20.01
N ASN A 212 1.25 -18.83 -19.49
CA ASN A 212 1.00 -20.22 -19.12
C ASN A 212 0.07 -20.97 -20.09
N GLU A 213 -0.96 -20.29 -20.61
CA GLU A 213 -1.93 -20.86 -21.52
C GLU A 213 -2.38 -19.82 -22.56
N ILE A 214 -2.63 -20.27 -23.80
CA ILE A 214 -3.02 -19.40 -24.91
C ILE A 214 -4.18 -20.03 -25.66
N MET A 215 -5.35 -19.40 -25.66
CA MET A 215 -6.49 -19.70 -26.54
C MET A 215 -6.49 -18.68 -27.69
N ALA A 216 -5.84 -19.04 -28.80
CA ALA A 216 -5.72 -18.15 -29.95
C ALA A 216 -6.91 -18.27 -30.91
N ASP A 217 -7.51 -19.45 -31.06
CA ASP A 217 -8.68 -19.71 -31.91
C ASP A 217 -9.75 -20.46 -31.12
N PRO A 218 -10.78 -19.78 -30.59
CA PRO A 218 -11.83 -20.42 -29.79
C PRO A 218 -12.87 -21.14 -30.64
N ASN A 219 -12.78 -21.11 -31.97
CA ASN A 219 -13.74 -21.72 -32.89
C ASN A 219 -13.14 -22.89 -33.69
N PRO A 220 -13.88 -24.03 -33.81
CA PRO A 220 -15.21 -24.31 -33.27
C PRO A 220 -15.20 -24.51 -31.76
N VAL A 221 -16.21 -24.02 -31.05
CA VAL A 221 -16.33 -24.18 -29.59
C VAL A 221 -16.33 -25.64 -29.18
N VAL A 222 -15.46 -26.04 -28.24
CA VAL A 222 -15.42 -27.36 -27.61
C VAL A 222 -16.18 -27.35 -26.29
N GLY A 223 -15.79 -26.53 -25.32
CA GLY A 223 -16.45 -26.44 -24.02
C GLY A 223 -16.24 -25.14 -23.30
N LEU A 224 -15.22 -24.37 -23.69
CA LEU A 224 -14.99 -23.00 -23.19
C LEU A 224 -15.80 -21.99 -24.00
N PRO A 225 -16.06 -20.78 -23.46
CA PRO A 225 -16.65 -19.68 -24.19
C PRO A 225 -15.84 -19.31 -25.44
N GLU A 226 -16.54 -18.74 -26.45
CA GLU A 226 -15.95 -18.33 -27.73
C GLU A 226 -15.15 -17.04 -27.62
N TRP A 227 -14.10 -17.06 -26.75
CA TRP A 227 -13.22 -15.92 -26.50
C TRP A 227 -11.75 -16.30 -26.52
N GLU A 228 -10.96 -15.46 -27.18
CA GLU A 228 -9.49 -15.52 -27.07
C GLU A 228 -9.04 -15.13 -25.69
N TYR A 229 -8.03 -15.80 -25.14
CA TYR A 229 -7.38 -15.42 -23.89
C TYR A 229 -5.91 -15.81 -23.85
N VAL A 230 -5.19 -15.16 -22.96
CA VAL A 230 -3.84 -15.51 -22.55
C VAL A 230 -3.85 -15.57 -21.02
N GLU A 231 -3.31 -16.63 -20.45
CA GLU A 231 -3.19 -16.77 -19.01
C GLU A 231 -1.77 -16.49 -18.54
N LEU A 232 -1.65 -15.78 -17.43
CA LEU A 232 -0.42 -15.61 -16.69
C LEU A 232 -0.44 -16.45 -15.43
N TYR A 233 0.73 -17.00 -15.06
CA TYR A 233 0.94 -17.76 -13.84
C TYR A 233 2.11 -17.15 -13.05
N ASN A 234 1.92 -16.95 -11.74
CA ASN A 234 2.96 -16.51 -10.82
C ASN A 234 3.73 -17.73 -10.28
N THR A 235 4.99 -17.88 -10.65
CA THR A 235 5.82 -19.03 -10.25
C THR A 235 6.44 -18.87 -8.86
N THR A 236 6.19 -17.74 -8.18
CA THR A 236 6.89 -17.34 -6.94
C THR A 236 6.03 -17.53 -5.70
N GLU A 237 6.69 -17.48 -4.53
CA GLU A 237 6.07 -17.45 -3.20
C GLU A 237 5.55 -16.06 -2.80
N PHE A 238 5.64 -15.04 -3.70
CA PHE A 238 5.28 -13.65 -3.41
C PHE A 238 4.10 -13.19 -4.26
N GLY A 239 3.24 -12.37 -3.67
CA GLY A 239 2.24 -11.62 -4.44
C GLY A 239 2.93 -10.52 -5.24
N ILE A 240 2.64 -10.43 -6.54
CA ILE A 240 3.24 -9.47 -7.46
C ILE A 240 2.20 -8.44 -7.89
N ASP A 241 2.45 -7.17 -7.59
CA ASP A 241 1.59 -6.06 -8.04
C ASP A 241 1.86 -5.77 -9.53
N LEU A 242 0.86 -6.07 -10.36
CA LEU A 242 0.91 -5.83 -11.80
C LEU A 242 0.56 -4.39 -12.21
N LYS A 243 0.25 -3.52 -11.27
CA LYS A 243 -0.10 -2.13 -11.58
C LYS A 243 0.98 -1.46 -12.45
N ASP A 244 0.53 -0.83 -13.52
CA ASP A 244 1.37 -0.14 -14.51
C ASP A 244 2.34 -1.05 -15.29
N TRP A 245 2.20 -2.37 -15.20
CA TRP A 245 2.87 -3.30 -16.09
C TRP A 245 2.26 -3.26 -17.48
N MET A 246 2.94 -3.83 -18.46
CA MET A 246 2.47 -3.83 -19.85
C MET A 246 2.49 -5.25 -20.44
N MET A 247 1.35 -5.68 -20.98
CA MET A 247 1.23 -6.85 -21.86
C MET A 247 1.21 -6.42 -23.31
N LYS A 248 2.13 -6.93 -24.10
CA LYS A 248 2.18 -6.70 -25.54
C LYS A 248 1.88 -8.01 -26.27
N ILE A 249 0.89 -8.00 -27.17
CA ILE A 249 0.49 -9.12 -28.03
C ILE A 249 0.52 -8.63 -29.47
N GLY A 250 1.51 -9.07 -30.25
CA GLY A 250 1.75 -8.54 -31.57
C GLY A 250 1.99 -7.02 -31.57
N SER A 251 1.05 -6.26 -32.15
CA SER A 251 1.08 -4.79 -32.12
C SER A 251 0.26 -4.15 -30.98
N ASN A 252 -0.55 -4.93 -30.26
CA ASN A 252 -1.40 -4.42 -29.20
C ASN A 252 -0.60 -4.30 -27.90
N GLU A 253 -0.62 -3.11 -27.30
CA GLU A 253 -0.01 -2.82 -26.01
C GLU A 253 -1.10 -2.48 -24.99
N ASN A 254 -1.14 -3.20 -23.89
CA ASN A 254 -2.15 -3.05 -22.85
C ASN A 254 -1.47 -2.87 -21.48
N THR A 255 -1.84 -1.81 -20.77
CA THR A 255 -1.33 -1.53 -19.43
C THR A 255 -2.29 -2.06 -18.38
N PHE A 256 -1.74 -2.72 -17.36
CA PHE A 256 -2.52 -3.25 -16.24
C PHE A 256 -2.97 -2.14 -15.30
N GLY A 257 -4.20 -2.26 -14.81
CA GLY A 257 -4.68 -1.53 -13.64
C GLY A 257 -4.16 -2.11 -12.33
N THR A 258 -4.73 -1.68 -11.21
CA THR A 258 -4.39 -2.23 -9.90
C THR A 258 -4.85 -3.68 -9.79
N TYR A 259 -3.91 -4.60 -9.69
CA TYR A 259 -4.14 -6.04 -9.49
C TYR A 259 -2.89 -6.67 -8.89
N VAL A 260 -3.06 -7.49 -7.87
CA VAL A 260 -1.99 -8.30 -7.27
C VAL A 260 -2.22 -9.75 -7.64
N LEU A 261 -1.29 -10.34 -8.39
CA LEU A 261 -1.31 -11.77 -8.70
C LEU A 261 -0.71 -12.54 -7.52
N ALA A 262 -1.53 -13.30 -6.81
CA ALA A 262 -1.13 -14.03 -5.62
C ALA A 262 -0.04 -15.08 -5.91
N PRO A 263 0.70 -15.57 -4.89
CA PRO A 263 1.66 -16.65 -5.05
C PRO A 263 1.00 -17.88 -5.70
N HIS A 264 1.65 -18.46 -6.71
CA HIS A 264 1.18 -19.67 -7.42
C HIS A 264 -0.24 -19.60 -7.97
N ASP A 265 -0.71 -18.40 -8.27
CA ASP A 265 -2.05 -18.16 -8.79
C ASP A 265 -2.01 -17.78 -10.27
N TYR A 266 -3.19 -17.77 -10.90
CA TYR A 266 -3.41 -17.55 -12.32
C TYR A 266 -4.23 -16.29 -12.54
N VAL A 267 -4.03 -15.63 -13.70
CA VAL A 267 -4.93 -14.56 -14.16
C VAL A 267 -5.14 -14.63 -15.65
N ILE A 268 -6.41 -14.58 -16.06
CA ILE A 268 -6.85 -14.66 -17.45
C ILE A 268 -6.89 -13.25 -18.04
N LEU A 269 -6.14 -13.02 -19.11
CA LEU A 269 -6.14 -11.79 -19.89
C LEU A 269 -7.03 -11.97 -21.12
N CYS A 270 -7.98 -11.07 -21.33
CA CYS A 270 -8.94 -11.19 -22.43
C CYS A 270 -9.48 -9.84 -22.89
N HIS A 271 -10.37 -9.83 -23.88
CA HIS A 271 -11.14 -8.62 -24.24
C HIS A 271 -12.14 -8.27 -23.13
N ASN A 272 -12.43 -6.98 -22.93
CA ASN A 272 -13.37 -6.51 -21.89
C ASN A 272 -14.72 -7.23 -21.92
N ASP A 273 -15.24 -7.52 -23.11
CA ASP A 273 -16.54 -8.17 -23.27
C ASP A 273 -16.52 -9.65 -22.84
N ALA A 274 -15.34 -10.28 -22.84
CA ALA A 274 -15.14 -11.69 -22.45
C ALA A 274 -15.16 -11.90 -20.93
N VAL A 275 -14.86 -10.86 -20.15
CA VAL A 275 -14.64 -10.94 -18.69
C VAL A 275 -15.83 -11.58 -17.96
N SER A 276 -17.06 -11.26 -18.37
CA SER A 276 -18.26 -11.80 -17.71
C SER A 276 -18.41 -13.31 -17.87
N GLU A 277 -17.92 -13.87 -18.99
CA GLU A 277 -18.01 -15.30 -19.29
C GLU A 277 -16.80 -16.07 -18.80
N LEU A 278 -15.59 -15.49 -18.87
CA LEU A 278 -14.36 -16.16 -18.46
C LEU A 278 -14.14 -16.15 -16.93
N ARG A 279 -14.71 -15.16 -16.22
CA ARG A 279 -14.55 -15.05 -14.75
C ARG A 279 -15.06 -16.25 -13.95
N GLN A 280 -15.89 -17.10 -14.52
CA GLN A 280 -16.31 -18.35 -13.87
C GLN A 280 -15.19 -19.39 -13.75
N TYR A 281 -14.11 -19.23 -14.53
CA TYR A 281 -12.95 -20.11 -14.52
C TYR A 281 -11.81 -19.62 -13.64
N GLY A 282 -11.67 -18.29 -13.48
CA GLY A 282 -10.61 -17.67 -12.67
C GLY A 282 -10.69 -16.13 -12.71
N ASP A 283 -9.78 -15.48 -12.04
CA ASP A 283 -9.64 -14.03 -12.10
C ASP A 283 -9.32 -13.57 -13.52
N CYS A 284 -9.99 -12.49 -13.96
CA CYS A 284 -9.87 -11.97 -15.32
C CYS A 284 -9.51 -10.48 -15.31
N ILE A 285 -8.58 -10.12 -16.19
CA ILE A 285 -8.26 -8.73 -16.54
C ILE A 285 -8.68 -8.50 -18.00
N GLY A 286 -9.63 -7.58 -18.19
CA GLY A 286 -10.11 -7.19 -19.50
C GLY A 286 -9.33 -6.01 -20.08
N PHE A 287 -9.08 -6.05 -21.39
CA PHE A 287 -8.48 -4.97 -22.16
C PHE A 287 -9.42 -4.50 -23.28
N GLY A 288 -9.33 -3.22 -23.62
CA GLY A 288 -10.15 -2.64 -24.71
C GLY A 288 -9.70 -3.07 -26.11
N SER A 289 -8.45 -3.52 -26.24
CA SER A 289 -7.89 -4.07 -27.47
C SER A 289 -7.12 -5.33 -27.16
N PHE A 290 -7.71 -6.47 -27.45
CA PHE A 290 -7.13 -7.79 -27.18
C PHE A 290 -7.42 -8.73 -28.34
N SER A 291 -6.39 -9.27 -28.94
CA SER A 291 -6.51 -10.34 -29.91
C SER A 291 -5.19 -11.10 -30.04
N VAL A 292 -5.29 -12.40 -30.31
CA VAL A 292 -4.18 -13.31 -30.55
C VAL A 292 -4.30 -13.83 -31.99
N SER A 293 -3.24 -13.79 -32.77
CA SER A 293 -3.27 -14.38 -34.11
C SER A 293 -3.36 -15.90 -34.04
N ASN A 294 -4.29 -16.51 -34.78
CA ASN A 294 -4.51 -17.97 -34.80
C ASN A 294 -3.29 -18.76 -35.27
N THR A 295 -2.34 -18.13 -36.00
CA THR A 295 -1.19 -18.84 -36.57
C THR A 295 0.10 -18.58 -35.81
N SER A 296 0.37 -17.33 -35.44
CA SER A 296 1.58 -16.95 -34.69
C SER A 296 1.41 -15.59 -34.05
N SER A 297 1.99 -15.42 -32.87
CA SER A 297 2.00 -14.14 -32.17
C SER A 297 3.23 -14.05 -31.25
N VAL A 298 3.89 -12.91 -31.23
CA VAL A 298 4.91 -12.63 -30.23
C VAL A 298 4.25 -11.88 -29.08
N MET A 299 4.48 -12.36 -27.88
CA MET A 299 3.92 -11.83 -26.65
C MET A 299 5.03 -11.46 -25.69
N TYR A 300 4.88 -10.33 -25.01
CA TYR A 300 5.83 -9.83 -24.00
C TYR A 300 5.08 -9.34 -22.80
N LEU A 301 5.61 -9.63 -21.64
CA LEU A 301 5.21 -9.04 -20.36
C LEU A 301 6.35 -8.18 -19.84
N PHE A 302 6.10 -6.90 -19.59
CA PHE A 302 7.05 -5.96 -19.02
C PHE A 302 6.57 -5.46 -17.66
N SER A 303 7.50 -5.34 -16.72
CA SER A 303 7.24 -4.68 -15.44
C SER A 303 7.04 -3.18 -15.63
N LYS A 304 6.59 -2.48 -14.58
CA LYS A 304 6.46 -1.00 -14.59
C LYS A 304 7.77 -0.25 -14.86
N SER A 305 8.92 -0.87 -14.56
CA SER A 305 10.25 -0.32 -14.87
C SER A 305 10.68 -0.55 -16.31
N GLY A 306 9.89 -1.30 -17.10
CA GLY A 306 10.24 -1.69 -18.47
C GLY A 306 11.14 -2.93 -18.56
N THR A 307 11.37 -3.61 -17.44
CA THR A 307 12.09 -4.89 -17.43
C THR A 307 11.21 -5.97 -18.05
N MET A 308 11.76 -6.75 -19.01
CA MET A 308 11.05 -7.88 -19.59
C MET A 308 10.98 -9.03 -18.59
N ILE A 309 9.75 -9.45 -18.28
CA ILE A 309 9.48 -10.51 -17.31
C ILE A 309 9.21 -11.84 -18.02
N SER A 310 8.48 -11.81 -19.13
CA SER A 310 8.16 -13.02 -19.88
C SER A 310 8.07 -12.71 -21.38
N GLN A 311 8.45 -13.70 -22.19
CA GLN A 311 8.28 -13.66 -23.64
C GLN A 311 7.86 -15.02 -24.16
N VAL A 312 6.91 -15.01 -25.09
CA VAL A 312 6.50 -16.21 -25.84
C VAL A 312 6.37 -15.85 -27.32
N ASN A 313 6.98 -16.66 -28.17
CA ASN A 313 6.82 -16.57 -29.63
C ASN A 313 5.93 -17.71 -30.10
N PHE A 314 4.64 -17.58 -29.82
CA PHE A 314 3.62 -18.59 -30.14
C PHE A 314 3.56 -18.87 -31.63
N ASN A 315 3.41 -20.16 -31.95
CA ASN A 315 3.13 -20.64 -33.29
C ASN A 315 2.14 -21.83 -33.20
N ASN A 316 1.18 -21.94 -34.13
CA ASN A 316 0.16 -22.99 -34.11
C ASN A 316 0.72 -24.40 -34.28
N THR A 317 1.96 -24.58 -34.72
CA THR A 317 2.64 -25.89 -34.70
C THR A 317 2.87 -26.42 -33.28
N TRP A 318 2.78 -25.58 -32.25
CA TRP A 318 2.95 -25.93 -30.84
C TRP A 318 1.81 -26.79 -30.27
N TYR A 319 0.67 -26.83 -30.98
CA TYR A 319 -0.42 -27.78 -30.63
C TYR A 319 0.04 -29.25 -30.77
N HIS A 320 1.02 -29.56 -31.61
CA HIS A 320 1.45 -30.93 -31.95
C HIS A 320 0.30 -31.87 -32.37
N ASP A 321 -0.86 -31.29 -32.68
CA ASP A 321 -2.10 -31.94 -33.08
C ASP A 321 -2.80 -31.07 -34.13
N ALA A 322 -2.89 -31.57 -35.35
CA ALA A 322 -3.44 -30.81 -36.47
C ALA A 322 -4.97 -30.57 -36.35
N ASP A 323 -5.68 -31.45 -35.66
CA ASP A 323 -7.13 -31.29 -35.47
C ASP A 323 -7.40 -30.22 -34.43
N LYS A 324 -6.62 -30.18 -33.33
CA LYS A 324 -6.73 -29.18 -32.27
C LYS A 324 -6.25 -27.82 -32.72
N ALA A 325 -5.26 -27.76 -33.61
CA ALA A 325 -4.78 -26.51 -34.20
C ALA A 325 -5.79 -25.82 -35.13
N ASN A 326 -6.92 -26.46 -35.44
CA ASN A 326 -8.01 -25.88 -36.22
C ASN A 326 -9.05 -25.13 -35.35
N GLY A 327 -8.79 -24.95 -34.07
CA GLY A 327 -9.55 -24.13 -33.12
C GLY A 327 -10.32 -24.91 -32.04
N GLY A 328 -10.82 -24.18 -31.07
CA GLY A 328 -11.54 -24.65 -29.89
C GLY A 328 -10.67 -25.23 -28.78
N TRP A 329 -9.37 -25.26 -28.97
CA TRP A 329 -8.39 -25.75 -28.01
C TRP A 329 -7.35 -24.68 -27.70
N SER A 330 -6.90 -24.63 -26.45
CA SER A 330 -5.74 -23.85 -26.06
C SER A 330 -4.42 -24.60 -26.29
N VAL A 331 -3.33 -23.89 -26.32
CA VAL A 331 -1.99 -24.44 -26.15
C VAL A 331 -1.52 -24.09 -24.75
N GLU A 332 -1.06 -25.10 -24.01
CA GLU A 332 -0.69 -25.03 -22.60
C GLU A 332 0.82 -25.24 -22.42
N GLN A 333 1.43 -24.52 -21.50
CA GLN A 333 2.80 -24.75 -21.09
C GLN A 333 2.88 -26.04 -20.24
N ILE A 334 3.84 -26.92 -20.55
CA ILE A 334 4.01 -28.21 -19.86
C ILE A 334 4.66 -27.98 -18.49
N ASP A 335 5.75 -27.21 -18.44
CA ASP A 335 6.51 -26.93 -17.23
C ASP A 335 6.73 -25.43 -17.08
N PRO A 336 5.95 -24.74 -16.25
CA PRO A 336 6.09 -23.31 -16.02
C PRO A 336 7.45 -22.91 -15.42
N LEU A 337 8.16 -23.84 -14.77
CA LEU A 337 9.48 -23.60 -14.19
C LEU A 337 10.62 -23.79 -15.20
N ASN A 338 10.32 -24.25 -16.43
CA ASN A 338 11.28 -24.39 -17.54
C ASN A 338 10.87 -23.56 -18.77
N PRO A 339 10.67 -22.22 -18.65
CA PRO A 339 10.18 -21.39 -19.74
C PRO A 339 11.15 -21.32 -20.93
N CYS A 340 12.44 -21.62 -20.71
CA CYS A 340 13.47 -21.57 -21.74
C CYS A 340 13.49 -22.78 -22.69
N ALA A 341 12.68 -23.83 -22.45
CA ALA A 341 12.61 -24.99 -23.32
C ALA A 341 11.91 -24.72 -24.69
N GLY A 342 11.40 -23.50 -24.90
CA GLY A 342 10.81 -23.05 -26.17
C GLY A 342 9.60 -23.89 -26.57
N ALA A 343 9.45 -24.17 -27.88
CA ALA A 343 8.31 -24.91 -28.43
C ALA A 343 8.09 -26.29 -27.81
N SER A 344 9.14 -26.97 -27.34
CA SER A 344 9.04 -28.29 -26.72
C SER A 344 8.38 -28.28 -25.35
N ASN A 345 8.16 -27.10 -24.79
CA ASN A 345 7.46 -26.90 -23.48
C ASN A 345 5.98 -26.54 -23.67
N TRP A 346 5.44 -26.72 -24.85
CA TRP A 346 4.06 -26.38 -25.15
C TRP A 346 3.34 -27.50 -25.86
N MET A 347 2.06 -27.70 -25.57
CA MET A 347 1.24 -28.75 -26.14
C MET A 347 -0.24 -28.35 -26.15
N ALA A 348 -1.03 -28.89 -27.05
CA ALA A 348 -2.48 -28.68 -27.03
C ALA A 348 -3.10 -29.26 -25.76
N SER A 349 -4.01 -28.51 -25.15
CA SER A 349 -4.79 -28.96 -24.00
C SER A 349 -5.34 -30.37 -24.21
N THR A 350 -5.30 -31.19 -23.16
CA THR A 350 -5.92 -32.54 -23.14
C THR A 350 -7.24 -32.54 -22.35
N ASP A 351 -7.63 -31.41 -21.79
CA ASP A 351 -8.88 -31.25 -21.04
C ASP A 351 -10.09 -31.30 -22.00
N ALA A 352 -11.14 -31.99 -21.61
CA ALA A 352 -12.34 -32.18 -22.44
C ALA A 352 -13.08 -30.84 -22.76
N SER A 353 -12.83 -29.76 -22.01
CA SER A 353 -13.38 -28.43 -22.28
C SER A 353 -12.60 -27.65 -23.33
N GLY A 354 -11.44 -28.14 -23.77
CA GLY A 354 -10.57 -27.46 -24.75
C GLY A 354 -9.51 -26.56 -24.14
N GLY A 355 -9.44 -26.41 -22.81
CA GLY A 355 -8.46 -25.62 -22.09
C GLY A 355 -8.65 -25.68 -20.58
N THR A 356 -7.73 -25.07 -19.82
CA THR A 356 -7.72 -25.13 -18.36
C THR A 356 -7.58 -23.73 -17.69
N PRO A 357 -8.27 -22.68 -18.19
CA PRO A 357 -8.10 -21.35 -17.65
C PRO A 357 -8.40 -21.30 -16.14
N GLY A 358 -7.55 -20.58 -15.39
CA GLY A 358 -7.67 -20.37 -13.95
C GLY A 358 -7.23 -21.54 -13.08
N ARG A 359 -6.55 -22.55 -13.65
CA ARG A 359 -6.09 -23.73 -12.91
C ARG A 359 -4.87 -24.37 -13.59
N ILE A 360 -4.30 -25.36 -12.90
CA ILE A 360 -3.17 -26.12 -13.41
C ILE A 360 -3.46 -26.70 -14.82
N ASN A 361 -2.49 -26.58 -15.71
CA ASN A 361 -2.59 -27.05 -17.09
C ASN A 361 -2.85 -28.56 -17.18
N SER A 362 -3.64 -29.00 -18.16
CA SER A 362 -3.97 -30.41 -18.37
C SER A 362 -2.76 -31.24 -18.82
N VAL A 363 -1.73 -30.58 -19.28
CA VAL A 363 -0.46 -31.17 -19.77
C VAL A 363 0.69 -30.94 -18.78
N ASP A 364 0.38 -30.43 -17.58
CA ASP A 364 1.37 -30.15 -16.55
C ASP A 364 2.25 -31.35 -16.23
N GLY A 365 3.55 -31.14 -16.17
CA GLY A 365 4.54 -32.13 -15.89
C GLY A 365 5.96 -31.65 -16.03
N ASP A 366 6.91 -32.40 -15.48
CA ASP A 366 8.32 -32.10 -15.64
C ASP A 366 8.73 -32.20 -17.11
N ASN A 367 9.20 -31.09 -17.69
CA ASN A 367 9.88 -31.10 -18.97
C ASN A 367 11.38 -31.31 -18.72
N GLU A 368 12.05 -32.19 -19.47
CA GLU A 368 13.44 -32.62 -19.19
C GLU A 368 14.32 -31.47 -18.78
N VAL A 369 14.78 -31.52 -17.53
CA VAL A 369 15.64 -30.47 -16.93
C VAL A 369 16.96 -30.46 -17.66
N LEU A 370 17.25 -29.38 -18.39
CA LEU A 370 18.65 -29.06 -18.74
C LEU A 370 19.46 -29.02 -17.45
N PRO A 371 20.69 -29.57 -17.40
CA PRO A 371 21.48 -29.61 -16.18
C PRO A 371 21.49 -28.24 -15.52
N GLN A 372 21.25 -28.18 -14.19
CA GLN A 372 21.16 -26.96 -13.41
C GLN A 372 22.39 -26.07 -13.63
N GLY A 373 22.30 -25.19 -14.61
CA GLY A 373 23.15 -24.06 -14.82
C GLY A 373 22.42 -22.82 -14.31
N GLU A 374 23.15 -21.81 -13.92
CA GLU A 374 22.56 -20.51 -13.61
C GLU A 374 21.56 -20.11 -14.71
N ARG A 375 20.40 -19.54 -14.34
CA ARG A 375 19.43 -19.00 -15.29
C ARG A 375 20.17 -18.07 -16.26
N VAL A 376 20.25 -18.46 -17.51
CA VAL A 376 20.87 -17.64 -18.54
C VAL A 376 19.79 -16.76 -19.13
N SER A 377 19.85 -15.45 -18.85
CA SER A 377 18.97 -14.49 -19.50
C SER A 377 19.16 -14.57 -21.02
N MET A 378 18.10 -14.92 -21.74
CA MET A 378 18.09 -14.92 -23.20
C MET A 378 17.91 -13.51 -23.80
N PHE A 379 17.85 -12.48 -22.98
CA PHE A 379 17.51 -11.11 -23.35
C PHE A 379 18.71 -10.15 -23.29
N GLY A 380 19.85 -10.59 -23.66
CA GLY A 380 21.01 -9.72 -23.84
C GLY A 380 21.80 -10.14 -25.06
N ASP A 381 22.55 -9.22 -25.68
CA ASP A 381 23.45 -9.44 -26.81
C ASP A 381 24.66 -10.34 -26.47
N TYR A 382 24.50 -11.31 -25.58
CA TYR A 382 25.57 -12.21 -25.17
C TYR A 382 25.32 -13.63 -25.67
N LEU A 383 26.02 -13.95 -26.73
CA LEU A 383 26.30 -15.31 -27.12
C LEU A 383 27.14 -15.97 -26.01
N LEU A 384 26.60 -16.94 -25.31
CA LEU A 384 27.40 -17.86 -24.53
C LEU A 384 28.28 -18.65 -25.51
N GLN A 385 29.58 -18.39 -25.47
CA GLN A 385 30.55 -19.36 -26.01
C GLN A 385 30.72 -20.44 -24.96
N LEU A 386 30.24 -21.62 -25.27
CA LEU A 386 30.56 -22.87 -24.58
C LEU A 386 32.03 -23.22 -24.77
#